data_df6a88399bb23f9329939e29420c3a3b
#
_entry.id   df6a88399bb23f9329939e29420c3a3b
#
_cell.length_a   1.000
_cell.length_b   1.000
_cell.length_c   1.000
_cell.angle_alpha   90.00
_cell.angle_beta   90.00
_cell.angle_gamma   90.00
#
_symmetry.space_group_name_H-M   'P 1'
#
loop_
_entity.id
_entity.type
_entity.pdbx_description
1 polymer ?
#
loop_
_entity_poly.entity_id
_entity_poly.type
_entity_poly.pdbx_seq_one_letter_code
_entity_poly.pdbx_strand_id
1 'polypeptide(L)'
;MKQIILLGDSIRMQYQPVVGEKLADIAEVSGPEENGRWSGYTLNSLRFWLPTLPSPDLVQWNCGLWDMGDDYQEGRHFYPPDLYEETCHRICRILRKVTGKPDLPLVIATTTPTLHGDHEDIRQYNDILRKVAAEENAVVNDLYSVVSPANAEMICEDHIHLTPAGIEAVAEQTARILRGLLKGTA
;
A
#
# COMPACT_ATOMS: atom_id res chain seq x y z
N MET A 1 5.19 22.88 2.34
CA MET A 1 5.48 21.62 1.63
C MET A 1 4.28 20.72 1.81
N LYS A 2 3.90 19.93 0.81
CA LYS A 2 2.77 19.00 0.92
C LYS A 2 3.14 17.82 1.82
N GLN A 3 2.15 17.24 2.51
CA GLN A 3 2.35 16.11 3.42
C GLN A 3 1.77 14.84 2.81
N ILE A 4 2.58 13.84 2.60
CA ILE A 4 2.18 12.52 2.09
C ILE A 4 2.39 11.50 3.21
N ILE A 5 1.34 10.72 3.49
CA ILE A 5 1.45 9.59 4.42
C ILE A 5 1.45 8.29 3.62
N LEU A 6 2.44 7.43 3.88
CA LEU A 6 2.49 6.06 3.38
C LEU A 6 2.18 5.09 4.52
N LEU A 7 1.14 4.27 4.33
CA LEU A 7 0.78 3.19 5.24
C LEU A 7 0.97 1.85 4.55
N GLY A 8 1.33 0.82 5.29
CA GLY A 8 1.49 -0.52 4.73
C GLY A 8 2.47 -1.39 5.51
N ASP A 9 2.73 -2.54 4.94
CA ASP A 9 3.57 -3.58 5.51
C ASP A 9 5.09 -3.34 5.31
N SER A 10 5.88 -4.40 5.43
CA SER A 10 7.35 -4.33 5.27
C SER A 10 7.79 -3.87 3.87
N ILE A 11 7.00 -4.14 2.84
CA ILE A 11 7.30 -3.67 1.47
C ILE A 11 7.23 -2.14 1.43
N ARG A 12 6.18 -1.54 2.02
CA ARG A 12 6.09 -0.08 2.16
C ARG A 12 7.29 0.49 2.91
N MET A 13 7.70 -0.16 3.99
CA MET A 13 8.84 0.30 4.79
C MET A 13 10.14 0.32 3.98
N GLN A 14 10.32 -0.62 3.05
CA GLN A 14 11.50 -0.66 2.20
C GLN A 14 11.57 0.52 1.21
N TYR A 15 10.46 0.84 0.51
CA TYR A 15 10.50 1.86 -0.55
C TYR A 15 10.20 3.29 -0.06
N GLN A 16 9.61 3.47 1.12
CA GLN A 16 9.23 4.79 1.63
C GLN A 16 10.38 5.80 1.67
N PRO A 17 11.60 5.47 2.17
CA PRO A 17 12.71 6.42 2.20
C PRO A 17 13.07 6.94 0.80
N VAL A 18 13.12 6.04 -0.19
CA VAL A 18 13.45 6.38 -1.57
C VAL A 18 12.36 7.26 -2.20
N VAL A 19 11.07 6.99 -1.92
CA VAL A 19 9.96 7.87 -2.33
C VAL A 19 10.12 9.26 -1.71
N GLY A 20 10.52 9.34 -0.44
CA GLY A 20 10.80 10.61 0.23
C GLY A 20 11.89 11.42 -0.48
N GLU A 21 13.00 10.79 -0.84
CA GLU A 21 14.07 11.43 -1.61
C GLU A 21 13.59 11.93 -2.97
N LYS A 22 12.83 11.10 -3.69
CA LYS A 22 12.30 11.44 -5.03
C LYS A 22 11.27 12.58 -5.02
N LEU A 23 10.60 12.83 -3.90
CA LEU A 23 9.56 13.87 -3.77
C LEU A 23 10.01 15.07 -2.92
N ALA A 24 11.25 15.09 -2.47
CA ALA A 24 11.78 16.11 -1.54
C ALA A 24 11.64 17.56 -2.04
N ASP A 25 11.48 17.76 -3.34
CA ASP A 25 11.26 19.08 -3.96
C ASP A 25 9.82 19.61 -3.79
N ILE A 26 8.83 18.74 -3.56
CA ILE A 26 7.40 19.12 -3.52
C ILE A 26 6.65 18.66 -2.26
N ALA A 27 7.12 17.59 -1.62
CA ALA A 27 6.42 16.99 -0.49
C ALA A 27 7.39 16.42 0.55
N GLU A 28 6.89 16.33 1.77
CA GLU A 28 7.47 15.51 2.83
C GLU A 28 6.68 14.20 2.90
N VAL A 29 7.41 13.08 2.90
CA VAL A 29 6.83 11.73 2.94
C VAL A 29 7.11 11.11 4.29
N SER A 30 6.06 10.75 5.00
CA SER A 30 6.14 10.10 6.30
C SER A 30 5.19 8.89 6.39
N GLY A 31 5.30 8.16 7.48
CA GLY A 31 4.44 7.02 7.78
C GLY A 31 4.80 6.45 9.14
N PRO A 32 4.00 5.53 9.69
CA PRO A 32 4.33 4.91 10.97
C PRO A 32 5.65 4.13 10.85
N GLU A 33 6.45 4.16 11.89
CA GLU A 33 7.66 3.31 12.01
C GLU A 33 7.30 1.82 12.11
N GLU A 34 6.07 1.55 12.43
CA GLU A 34 5.53 0.22 12.63
C GLU A 34 5.08 -0.40 11.29
N ASN A 35 5.25 -1.72 11.18
CA ASN A 35 4.74 -2.52 10.07
C ASN A 35 3.20 -2.60 10.14
N GLY A 36 2.52 -2.27 9.04
CA GLY A 36 1.05 -2.28 8.94
C GLY A 36 0.42 -3.67 8.91
N ARG A 37 1.21 -4.70 8.64
CA ARG A 37 0.79 -6.11 8.64
C ARG A 37 -0.47 -6.33 7.78
N TRP A 38 -1.51 -7.02 8.33
CA TRP A 38 -2.77 -7.25 7.63
C TRP A 38 -3.72 -6.04 7.72
N SER A 39 -4.73 -6.04 6.88
CA SER A 39 -5.70 -4.94 6.75
C SER A 39 -6.39 -4.57 8.06
N GLY A 40 -6.80 -5.56 8.85
CA GLY A 40 -7.45 -5.33 10.15
C GLY A 40 -6.51 -4.69 11.18
N TYR A 41 -5.22 -5.03 11.17
CA TYR A 41 -4.22 -4.39 12.01
C TYR A 41 -4.03 -2.92 11.60
N THR A 42 -3.86 -2.67 10.31
CA THR A 42 -3.78 -1.31 9.76
C THR A 42 -5.02 -0.50 10.18
N LEU A 43 -6.23 -1.01 9.94
CA LEU A 43 -7.47 -0.34 10.31
C LEU A 43 -7.52 0.02 11.81
N ASN A 44 -7.18 -0.92 12.70
CA ASN A 44 -7.16 -0.67 14.14
C ASN A 44 -6.11 0.36 14.54
N SER A 45 -4.97 0.39 13.87
CA SER A 45 -3.81 1.22 14.23
C SER A 45 -3.94 2.67 13.76
N LEU A 46 -4.83 2.97 12.80
CA LEU A 46 -5.05 4.34 12.30
C LEU A 46 -5.30 5.35 13.44
N ARG A 47 -6.04 4.95 14.48
CA ARG A 47 -6.34 5.80 15.64
C ARG A 47 -5.11 6.17 16.48
N PHE A 48 -4.05 5.37 16.39
CA PHE A 48 -2.80 5.62 17.10
C PHE A 48 -1.78 6.32 16.20
N TRP A 49 -1.73 5.97 14.92
CA TRP A 49 -0.74 6.50 13.99
C TRP A 49 -1.08 7.93 13.54
N LEU A 50 -2.33 8.17 13.10
CA LEU A 50 -2.70 9.46 12.53
C LEU A 50 -2.49 10.67 13.48
N PRO A 51 -2.73 10.56 14.80
CA PRO A 51 -2.44 11.66 15.71
C PRO A 51 -0.95 12.02 15.86
N THR A 52 -0.05 11.09 15.53
CA THR A 52 1.41 11.31 15.64
C THR A 52 2.05 11.73 14.32
N LEU A 53 1.28 11.69 13.23
CA LEU A 53 1.74 12.03 11.87
C LEU A 53 1.22 13.41 11.46
N PRO A 54 1.90 14.11 10.53
CA PRO A 54 1.39 15.34 9.97
C PRO A 54 0.01 15.17 9.33
N SER A 55 -0.80 16.24 9.30
CA SER A 55 -2.10 16.20 8.60
C SER A 55 -1.88 16.01 7.09
N PRO A 56 -2.29 14.87 6.49
CA PRO A 56 -1.92 14.55 5.11
C PRO A 56 -2.65 15.40 4.08
N ASP A 57 -1.97 15.74 2.98
CA ASP A 57 -2.57 16.20 1.74
C ASP A 57 -2.92 15.02 0.82
N LEU A 58 -2.28 13.88 1.01
CA LEU A 58 -2.49 12.64 0.26
C LEU A 58 -2.06 11.44 1.11
N VAL A 59 -2.78 10.33 0.99
CA VAL A 59 -2.40 9.07 1.63
C VAL A 59 -2.32 7.97 0.59
N GLN A 60 -1.21 7.22 0.58
CA GLN A 60 -1.14 5.91 -0.08
C GLN A 60 -1.09 4.82 0.97
N TRP A 61 -1.78 3.70 0.71
CA TRP A 61 -1.71 2.53 1.58
C TRP A 61 -1.72 1.22 0.79
N ASN A 62 -1.15 0.16 1.39
CA ASN A 62 -1.19 -1.21 0.89
C ASN A 62 -1.39 -2.21 2.02
N CYS A 63 -1.97 -3.35 1.71
CA CYS A 63 -2.03 -4.56 2.51
C CYS A 63 -2.37 -5.73 1.58
N GLY A 64 -2.25 -6.97 2.06
CA GLY A 64 -2.63 -8.15 1.29
C GLY A 64 -1.79 -9.38 1.59
N LEU A 65 -0.46 -9.32 1.54
CA LEU A 65 0.40 -10.50 1.77
C LEU A 65 0.11 -11.16 3.13
N TRP A 66 -0.05 -10.37 4.16
CA TRP A 66 -0.39 -10.87 5.49
C TRP A 66 -1.83 -11.37 5.58
N ASP A 67 -2.76 -10.73 4.82
CA ASP A 67 -4.17 -11.11 4.80
C ASP A 67 -4.37 -12.49 4.16
N MET A 68 -3.57 -12.81 3.11
CA MET A 68 -3.58 -14.09 2.42
C MET A 68 -2.84 -15.20 3.16
N GLY A 69 -2.08 -14.88 4.21
CA GLY A 69 -1.34 -15.88 4.98
C GLY A 69 -2.23 -17.00 5.53
N ASP A 70 -1.69 -18.20 5.60
CA ASP A 70 -2.27 -19.35 6.29
C ASP A 70 -1.18 -20.00 7.16
N ASP A 71 -0.68 -19.21 8.12
CA ASP A 71 0.45 -19.60 8.98
C ASP A 71 0.14 -20.84 9.83
N TYR A 72 -1.13 -21.13 10.07
CA TYR A 72 -1.58 -22.28 10.85
C TYR A 72 -1.96 -23.48 9.97
N GLN A 73 -1.86 -23.36 8.65
CA GLN A 73 -2.20 -24.42 7.68
C GLN A 73 -3.63 -24.96 7.85
N GLU A 74 -4.56 -24.06 8.12
CA GLU A 74 -5.99 -24.37 8.26
C GLU A 74 -6.71 -24.48 6.90
N GLY A 75 -6.02 -24.22 5.79
CA GLY A 75 -6.59 -24.20 4.44
C GLY A 75 -7.47 -22.99 4.16
N ARG A 76 -7.24 -21.88 4.85
CA ARG A 76 -7.95 -20.62 4.65
C ARG A 76 -7.05 -19.42 4.91
N HIS A 77 -7.33 -18.34 4.22
CA HIS A 77 -6.64 -17.08 4.44
C HIS A 77 -6.93 -16.51 5.83
N PHE A 78 -5.94 -15.86 6.41
CA PHE A 78 -6.05 -15.17 7.70
C PHE A 78 -7.18 -14.12 7.69
N TYR A 79 -7.30 -13.37 6.59
CA TYR A 79 -8.41 -12.47 6.30
C TYR A 79 -9.05 -12.88 4.96
N PRO A 80 -10.16 -13.64 4.97
CA PRO A 80 -10.82 -14.08 3.75
C PRO A 80 -11.25 -12.91 2.85
N PRO A 81 -11.43 -13.14 1.53
CA PRO A 81 -11.66 -12.07 0.54
C PRO A 81 -12.78 -11.10 0.88
N ASP A 82 -13.91 -11.58 1.40
CA ASP A 82 -15.06 -10.76 1.78
C ASP A 82 -14.76 -9.84 2.98
N LEU A 83 -14.11 -10.37 4.01
CA LEU A 83 -13.67 -9.59 5.17
C LEU A 83 -12.57 -8.60 4.80
N TYR A 84 -11.66 -9.00 3.90
CA TYR A 84 -10.61 -8.14 3.38
C TYR A 84 -11.21 -6.95 2.62
N GLU A 85 -12.15 -7.19 1.70
CA GLU A 85 -12.84 -6.15 0.94
C GLU A 85 -13.53 -5.15 1.86
N GLU A 86 -14.34 -5.62 2.82
CA GLU A 86 -15.01 -4.76 3.80
C GLU A 86 -14.00 -3.91 4.58
N THR A 87 -12.90 -4.53 5.02
CA THR A 87 -11.86 -3.85 5.81
C THR A 87 -11.15 -2.78 4.99
N CYS A 88 -10.85 -3.04 3.71
CA CYS A 88 -10.25 -2.07 2.81
C CYS A 88 -11.14 -0.84 2.59
N HIS A 89 -12.45 -1.03 2.41
CA HIS A 89 -13.41 0.08 2.37
C HIS A 89 -13.40 0.90 3.66
N ARG A 90 -13.36 0.24 4.79
CA ARG A 90 -13.31 0.91 6.10
C ARG A 90 -12.03 1.72 6.27
N ILE A 91 -10.88 1.23 5.80
CA ILE A 91 -9.62 1.99 5.83
C ILE A 91 -9.80 3.31 5.09
N CYS A 92 -10.33 3.31 3.86
CA CYS A 92 -10.56 4.52 3.08
C CYS A 92 -11.47 5.52 3.80
N ARG A 93 -12.61 5.04 4.31
CA ARG A 93 -13.60 5.89 5.01
C ARG A 93 -13.07 6.45 6.32
N ILE A 94 -12.34 5.64 7.09
CA ILE A 94 -11.75 6.09 8.36
C ILE A 94 -10.63 7.09 8.14
N LEU A 95 -9.78 6.91 7.12
CA LEU A 95 -8.76 7.90 6.76
C LEU A 95 -9.39 9.27 6.52
N ARG A 96 -10.43 9.37 5.70
CA ARG A 96 -11.15 10.62 5.44
C ARG A 96 -11.83 11.18 6.68
N LYS A 97 -12.46 10.31 7.48
CA LYS A 97 -13.17 10.71 8.70
C LYS A 97 -12.21 11.26 9.77
N VAL A 98 -11.13 10.55 10.06
CA VAL A 98 -10.19 10.92 11.13
C VAL A 98 -9.38 12.16 10.78
N THR A 99 -9.01 12.32 9.51
CA THR A 99 -8.32 13.53 9.03
C THR A 99 -9.23 14.75 8.89
N GLY A 100 -10.56 14.55 8.95
CA GLY A 100 -11.55 15.61 8.71
C GLY A 100 -11.58 16.09 7.25
N LYS A 101 -11.06 15.30 6.31
CA LYS A 101 -10.93 15.65 4.89
C LYS A 101 -11.76 14.65 4.05
N PRO A 102 -13.04 14.92 3.78
CA PRO A 102 -13.90 13.99 3.03
C PRO A 102 -13.39 13.72 1.61
N ASP A 103 -12.71 14.69 1.01
CA ASP A 103 -12.13 14.59 -0.34
C ASP A 103 -10.62 14.28 -0.32
N LEU A 104 -10.09 13.75 0.80
CA LEU A 104 -8.69 13.37 0.88
C LEU A 104 -8.32 12.43 -0.27
N PRO A 105 -7.38 12.81 -1.14
CA PRO A 105 -6.89 11.92 -2.18
C PRO A 105 -6.27 10.66 -1.58
N LEU A 106 -6.74 9.51 -2.03
CA LEU A 106 -6.24 8.20 -1.61
C LEU A 106 -5.62 7.49 -2.81
N VAL A 107 -4.52 6.80 -2.54
CA VAL A 107 -3.89 5.85 -3.46
C VAL A 107 -3.89 4.48 -2.79
N ILE A 108 -4.34 3.48 -3.50
CA ILE A 108 -4.29 2.08 -3.06
C ILE A 108 -3.24 1.38 -3.90
N ALA A 109 -2.17 0.93 -3.26
CA ALA A 109 -1.13 0.18 -3.95
C ALA A 109 -1.46 -1.31 -3.94
N THR A 110 -1.34 -1.96 -5.11
CA THR A 110 -1.50 -3.40 -5.20
C THR A 110 -0.37 -4.13 -4.48
N THR A 111 -0.68 -5.31 -3.98
CA THR A 111 0.30 -6.23 -3.38
C THR A 111 1.29 -6.69 -4.46
N THR A 112 2.58 -6.64 -4.15
CA THR A 112 3.65 -7.14 -5.02
C THR A 112 3.57 -8.66 -5.19
N PRO A 113 4.10 -9.22 -6.29
CA PRO A 113 4.25 -10.67 -6.40
C PRO A 113 5.27 -11.20 -5.38
N THR A 114 5.26 -12.50 -5.18
CA THR A 114 6.29 -13.24 -4.44
C THR A 114 6.97 -14.24 -5.38
N LEU A 115 8.03 -14.92 -4.95
CA LEU A 115 8.59 -16.06 -5.70
C LEU A 115 7.96 -17.39 -5.26
N HIS A 116 6.84 -17.36 -4.58
CA HIS A 116 6.09 -18.52 -4.15
C HIS A 116 4.76 -18.67 -4.90
N GLY A 117 4.42 -19.91 -5.22
CA GLY A 117 3.10 -20.27 -5.77
C GLY A 117 2.82 -19.71 -7.17
N ASP A 118 1.57 -19.78 -7.56
CA ASP A 118 1.07 -19.35 -8.88
C ASP A 118 0.49 -17.93 -8.89
N HIS A 119 0.47 -17.26 -7.75
CA HIS A 119 -0.08 -15.92 -7.53
C HIS A 119 -1.59 -15.78 -7.75
N GLU A 120 -2.36 -16.86 -7.75
CA GLU A 120 -3.80 -16.76 -7.92
C GLU A 120 -4.42 -15.91 -6.81
N ASP A 121 -4.06 -16.20 -5.56
CA ASP A 121 -4.52 -15.43 -4.40
C ASP A 121 -4.08 -13.95 -4.47
N ILE A 122 -2.83 -13.70 -4.84
CA ILE A 122 -2.33 -12.32 -4.96
C ILE A 122 -3.13 -11.55 -6.03
N ARG A 123 -3.44 -12.17 -7.16
CA ARG A 123 -4.27 -11.56 -8.20
C ARG A 123 -5.69 -11.30 -7.70
N GLN A 124 -6.30 -12.26 -7.01
CA GLN A 124 -7.64 -12.11 -6.44
C GLN A 124 -7.70 -10.94 -5.45
N TYR A 125 -6.76 -10.84 -4.52
CA TYR A 125 -6.71 -9.75 -3.54
C TYR A 125 -6.40 -8.40 -4.21
N ASN A 126 -5.57 -8.37 -5.25
CA ASN A 126 -5.34 -7.18 -6.04
C ASN A 126 -6.56 -6.73 -6.83
N ASP A 127 -7.39 -7.65 -7.31
CA ASP A 127 -8.66 -7.32 -7.97
C ASP A 127 -9.66 -6.71 -6.98
N ILE A 128 -9.68 -7.20 -5.74
CA ILE A 128 -10.44 -6.56 -4.66
C ILE A 128 -9.93 -5.13 -4.41
N LEU A 129 -8.63 -4.90 -4.33
CA LEU A 129 -8.09 -3.55 -4.15
C LEU A 129 -8.46 -2.61 -5.29
N ARG A 130 -8.45 -3.09 -6.55
CA ARG A 130 -8.89 -2.29 -7.72
C ARG A 130 -10.37 -1.95 -7.64
N LYS A 131 -11.22 -2.89 -7.23
CA LYS A 131 -12.66 -2.68 -7.00
C LYS A 131 -12.87 -1.62 -5.90
N VAL A 132 -12.24 -1.80 -4.74
CA VAL A 132 -12.32 -0.83 -3.63
C VAL A 132 -11.86 0.54 -4.07
N ALA A 133 -10.76 0.65 -4.83
CA ALA A 133 -10.26 1.92 -5.34
C ALA A 133 -11.30 2.63 -6.22
N ALA A 134 -11.96 1.89 -7.12
CA ALA A 134 -13.00 2.46 -7.97
C ALA A 134 -14.22 2.93 -7.17
N GLU A 135 -14.67 2.15 -6.20
CA GLU A 135 -15.86 2.47 -5.37
C GLU A 135 -15.58 3.59 -4.34
N GLU A 136 -14.35 3.69 -3.84
CA GLU A 136 -13.94 4.74 -2.90
C GLU A 136 -13.31 5.97 -3.58
N ASN A 137 -13.36 6.07 -4.90
CA ASN A 137 -12.74 7.18 -5.66
C ASN A 137 -11.27 7.38 -5.28
N ALA A 138 -10.51 6.29 -5.28
CA ALA A 138 -9.07 6.26 -5.04
C ALA A 138 -8.31 5.90 -6.32
N VAL A 139 -7.05 6.29 -6.40
CA VAL A 139 -6.17 5.92 -7.51
C VAL A 139 -5.46 4.60 -7.21
N VAL A 140 -5.35 3.74 -8.19
CA VAL A 140 -4.57 2.50 -8.08
C VAL A 140 -3.11 2.74 -8.42
N ASN A 141 -2.21 2.34 -7.53
CA ASN A 141 -0.78 2.21 -7.82
C ASN A 141 -0.46 0.72 -8.03
N ASP A 142 -0.35 0.30 -9.28
CA ASP A 142 -0.17 -1.11 -9.63
C ASP A 142 1.29 -1.57 -9.45
N LEU A 143 1.68 -1.84 -8.21
CA LEU A 143 3.01 -2.33 -7.86
C LEU A 143 3.22 -3.80 -8.27
N TYR A 144 2.14 -4.58 -8.40
CA TYR A 144 2.23 -5.95 -8.89
C TYR A 144 2.84 -6.00 -10.29
N SER A 145 2.37 -5.12 -11.18
CA SER A 145 2.87 -5.08 -12.55
C SER A 145 4.30 -4.51 -12.64
N VAL A 146 4.69 -3.65 -11.70
CA VAL A 146 6.08 -3.12 -11.63
C VAL A 146 7.05 -4.23 -11.25
N VAL A 147 6.68 -5.06 -10.27
CA VAL A 147 7.50 -6.19 -9.81
C VAL A 147 7.00 -7.47 -10.48
N SER A 148 6.98 -7.50 -11.80
CA SER A 148 6.47 -8.65 -12.56
C SER A 148 7.08 -9.97 -12.08
N PRO A 149 6.29 -11.06 -12.00
CA PRO A 149 6.81 -12.40 -11.68
C PRO A 149 7.95 -12.86 -12.60
N ALA A 150 8.05 -12.32 -13.80
CA ALA A 150 9.16 -12.57 -14.71
C ALA A 150 10.48 -11.86 -14.28
N ASN A 151 10.39 -10.89 -13.34
CA ASN A 151 11.51 -10.10 -12.87
C ASN A 151 11.99 -10.60 -11.50
N ALA A 152 12.40 -11.88 -11.42
CA ALA A 152 12.92 -12.50 -10.20
C ALA A 152 14.09 -11.71 -9.57
N GLU A 153 14.79 -10.88 -10.35
CA GLU A 153 15.86 -10.00 -9.86
C GLU A 153 15.35 -8.89 -8.91
N MET A 154 14.03 -8.60 -8.92
CA MET A 154 13.42 -7.58 -8.06
C MET A 154 12.98 -8.11 -6.69
N ILE A 155 13.05 -9.42 -6.46
CA ILE A 155 12.64 -10.06 -5.20
C ILE A 155 13.84 -10.76 -4.58
N CYS A 156 14.03 -10.59 -3.27
CA CYS A 156 15.12 -11.17 -2.50
C CYS A 156 15.01 -12.70 -2.39
N GLU A 157 16.06 -13.32 -1.87
CA GLU A 157 16.15 -14.77 -1.61
C GLU A 157 15.10 -15.28 -0.59
N ASP A 158 14.52 -14.37 0.21
CA ASP A 158 13.39 -14.70 1.10
C ASP A 158 12.06 -14.85 0.35
N HIS A 159 12.07 -14.61 -0.95
CA HIS A 159 10.96 -14.74 -1.89
C HIS A 159 9.81 -13.73 -1.72
N ILE A 160 9.96 -12.74 -0.86
CA ILE A 160 8.91 -11.77 -0.52
C ILE A 160 9.40 -10.32 -0.66
N HIS A 161 10.52 -10.00 -0.01
CA HIS A 161 11.00 -8.63 0.05
C HIS A 161 11.72 -8.19 -1.22
N LEU A 162 11.74 -6.88 -1.46
CA LEU A 162 12.32 -6.31 -2.67
C LEU A 162 13.84 -6.21 -2.56
N THR A 163 14.53 -6.52 -3.66
CA THR A 163 15.94 -6.15 -3.83
C THR A 163 16.10 -4.63 -3.97
N PRO A 164 17.32 -4.09 -3.90
CA PRO A 164 17.54 -2.67 -4.21
C PRO A 164 16.96 -2.22 -5.56
N ALA A 165 17.03 -3.07 -6.59
CA ALA A 165 16.44 -2.79 -7.90
C ALA A 165 14.90 -2.75 -7.85
N GLY A 166 14.28 -3.69 -7.12
CA GLY A 166 12.83 -3.71 -6.89
C GLY A 166 12.36 -2.49 -6.09
N ILE A 167 13.09 -2.12 -5.03
CA ILE A 167 12.80 -0.92 -4.23
C ILE A 167 12.83 0.33 -5.11
N GLU A 168 13.85 0.49 -5.93
CA GLU A 168 13.99 1.64 -6.83
C GLU A 168 12.84 1.71 -7.84
N ALA A 169 12.49 0.59 -8.48
CA ALA A 169 11.40 0.53 -9.46
C ALA A 169 10.04 0.89 -8.85
N VAL A 170 9.74 0.33 -7.66
CA VAL A 170 8.51 0.59 -6.92
C VAL A 170 8.45 2.04 -6.43
N ALA A 171 9.58 2.58 -5.95
CA ALA A 171 9.65 3.96 -5.49
C ALA A 171 9.47 4.94 -6.65
N GLU A 172 10.05 4.68 -7.82
CA GLU A 172 9.87 5.50 -9.02
C GLU A 172 8.41 5.55 -9.48
N GLN A 173 7.76 4.39 -9.58
CA GLN A 173 6.34 4.30 -9.91
C GLN A 173 5.48 5.07 -8.90
N THR A 174 5.74 4.86 -7.59
CA THR A 174 5.02 5.51 -6.51
C THR A 174 5.21 7.03 -6.58
N ALA A 175 6.44 7.50 -6.66
CA ALA A 175 6.74 8.94 -6.74
C ALA A 175 6.07 9.59 -7.96
N ARG A 176 6.05 8.92 -9.11
CA ARG A 176 5.39 9.40 -10.33
C ARG A 176 3.89 9.62 -10.12
N ILE A 177 3.19 8.65 -9.53
CA ILE A 177 1.75 8.75 -9.27
C ILE A 177 1.45 9.85 -8.25
N LEU A 178 2.16 9.86 -7.12
CA LEU A 178 1.94 10.83 -6.05
C LEU A 178 2.22 12.26 -6.54
N ARG A 179 3.29 12.47 -7.33
CA ARG A 179 3.61 13.75 -7.94
C ARG A 179 2.52 14.22 -8.91
N GLY A 180 1.98 13.32 -9.73
CA GLY A 180 0.87 13.61 -10.64
C GLY A 180 -0.36 14.11 -9.92
N LEU A 181 -0.77 13.42 -8.86
CA LEU A 181 -1.93 13.80 -8.03
C LEU A 181 -1.74 15.16 -7.34
N LEU A 182 -0.56 15.43 -6.79
CA LEU A 182 -0.28 16.72 -6.14
C LEU A 182 -0.26 17.91 -7.14
N LYS A 183 0.04 17.66 -8.39
CA LYS A 183 0.03 18.68 -9.46
C LYS A 183 -1.31 18.80 -10.19
N GLY A 184 -2.28 17.92 -9.90
CA GLY A 184 -3.56 17.85 -10.60
C GLY A 184 -3.45 17.34 -12.04
N THR A 185 -2.44 16.51 -12.35
CA THR A 185 -2.14 15.96 -13.69
C THR A 185 -2.31 14.43 -13.76
N ALA A 186 -2.84 13.80 -12.70
CA ALA A 186 -3.09 12.36 -12.64
C ALA A 186 -4.52 12.00 -13.01
#